data_bcd5ea5658c5e092b777e222b4f8dc7e
#
_entry.id   bcd5ea5658c5e092b777e222b4f8dc7e
#
_cell.length_a   1.000
_cell.length_b   1.000
_cell.length_c   1.000
_cell.angle_alpha   90.00
_cell.angle_beta   90.00
_cell.angle_gamma   90.00
#
_symmetry.space_group_name_H-M   'P 1'
#
loop_
_entity.id
_entity.type
_entity.pdbx_description
1 polymer ?
#
loop_
_entity_poly.entity_id
_entity_poly.type
_entity_poly.pdbx_seq_one_letter_code
_entity_poly.pdbx_strand_id
1 'polypeptide(L)'
;YMVPTMSILNPEYTFSVSKKQTAAGTADMMSHTMENYFSMENADCQKFMAEGLLRTMIKNGPAALAQPDNYEARANLMWAGTHAINGVVGDGCSPAWCVHPMEHELSAFYDITHGEGLAILTPAWMEHILNDDTLPMFVEFAKNVWGLSGDDDYALAHAGIDALKKFFFETMGIPANLRAVGITDDRNFEVMAKKACEGSKGSFVPLSKDDIVEIYRAAF
;
A
#
# COMPACT_ATOMS: atom_id res chain seq x y z
N TYR A 1 -10.80 25.16 -1.88
CA TYR A 1 -11.57 23.90 -2.03
C TYR A 1 -12.01 23.79 -3.49
N MET A 2 -11.27 22.94 -4.24
CA MET A 2 -11.55 22.74 -5.67
C MET A 2 -11.95 21.28 -5.90
N VAL A 3 -13.19 20.98 -5.59
CA VAL A 3 -13.78 19.67 -5.90
C VAL A 3 -14.49 19.78 -7.24
N PRO A 4 -14.16 18.95 -8.24
CA PRO A 4 -14.84 18.99 -9.53
C PRO A 4 -16.30 18.55 -9.38
N THR A 5 -17.21 19.24 -10.06
CA THR A 5 -18.62 18.85 -10.13
C THR A 5 -18.80 17.56 -10.92
N MET A 6 -17.92 17.32 -11.90
CA MET A 6 -17.92 16.13 -12.75
C MET A 6 -16.48 15.85 -13.22
N SER A 7 -16.13 14.58 -13.34
CA SER A 7 -14.86 14.13 -13.89
C SER A 7 -15.09 13.17 -15.06
N ILE A 8 -14.31 13.32 -16.12
CA ILE A 8 -14.28 12.39 -17.25
C ILE A 8 -12.99 11.56 -17.14
N LEU A 9 -13.15 10.27 -16.98
CA LEU A 9 -12.03 9.33 -16.82
C LEU A 9 -11.75 8.70 -18.20
N ASN A 10 -10.72 9.21 -18.91
CA ASN A 10 -10.26 8.62 -20.17
C ASN A 10 -8.92 7.92 -19.95
N PRO A 11 -8.87 6.57 -20.02
CA PRO A 11 -7.65 5.79 -19.81
C PRO A 11 -6.52 6.12 -20.80
N GLU A 12 -6.84 6.58 -22.01
CA GLU A 12 -5.84 6.91 -23.03
C GLU A 12 -4.87 8.01 -22.58
N TYR A 13 -5.31 8.93 -21.71
CA TYR A 13 -4.43 9.96 -21.14
C TYR A 13 -3.33 9.39 -20.25
N THR A 14 -3.45 8.12 -19.83
CA THR A 14 -2.42 7.44 -19.04
C THR A 14 -1.42 6.65 -19.87
N PHE A 15 -1.57 6.54 -21.20
CA PHE A 15 -0.67 5.77 -22.07
C PHE A 15 0.76 6.31 -22.06
N SER A 16 0.92 7.62 -21.88
CA SER A 16 2.22 8.28 -21.79
C SER A 16 2.88 8.25 -20.41
N VAL A 17 2.20 7.72 -19.40
CA VAL A 17 2.76 7.57 -18.04
C VAL A 17 3.93 6.58 -18.08
N SER A 18 5.08 7.01 -17.56
CA SER A 18 6.31 6.19 -17.54
C SER A 18 6.11 4.89 -16.76
N LYS A 19 6.92 3.88 -17.06
CA LYS A 19 6.91 2.60 -16.33
C LYS A 19 7.12 2.81 -14.83
N LYS A 20 8.08 3.67 -14.46
CA LYS A 20 8.34 4.03 -13.06
C LYS A 20 7.09 4.57 -12.38
N GLN A 21 6.42 5.54 -12.99
CA GLN A 21 5.21 6.13 -12.41
C GLN A 21 3.99 5.19 -12.45
N THR A 22 3.92 4.30 -13.44
CA THR A 22 2.89 3.25 -13.46
C THR A 22 3.06 2.27 -12.30
N ALA A 23 4.31 1.86 -12.01
CA ALA A 23 4.63 0.99 -10.88
C ALA A 23 4.33 1.69 -9.55
N ALA A 24 4.85 2.90 -9.35
CA ALA A 24 4.66 3.69 -8.14
C ALA A 24 3.16 3.99 -7.90
N GLY A 25 2.42 4.41 -8.93
CA GLY A 25 0.98 4.68 -8.81
C GLY A 25 0.16 3.42 -8.53
N THR A 26 0.58 2.24 -9.06
CA THR A 26 -0.07 0.97 -8.70
C THR A 26 0.15 0.64 -7.22
N ALA A 27 1.37 0.83 -6.71
CA ALA A 27 1.68 0.61 -5.30
C ALA A 27 0.93 1.58 -4.39
N ASP A 28 0.79 2.85 -4.79
CA ASP A 28 0.03 3.86 -4.07
C ASP A 28 -1.47 3.50 -3.97
N MET A 29 -2.10 3.15 -5.08
CA MET A 29 -3.48 2.66 -5.08
C MET A 29 -3.67 1.42 -4.20
N MET A 30 -2.70 0.47 -4.21
CA MET A 30 -2.72 -0.70 -3.34
C MET A 30 -2.55 -0.30 -1.87
N SER A 31 -1.67 0.64 -1.55
CA SER A 31 -1.48 1.14 -0.19
C SER A 31 -2.75 1.79 0.36
N HIS A 32 -3.40 2.68 -0.39
CA HIS A 32 -4.70 3.24 -0.03
C HIS A 32 -5.74 2.15 0.27
N THR A 33 -5.79 1.13 -0.59
CA THR A 33 -6.75 0.03 -0.43
C THR A 33 -6.41 -0.83 0.79
N MET A 34 -5.12 -1.15 1.03
CA MET A 34 -4.67 -1.96 2.17
C MET A 34 -4.86 -1.22 3.49
N GLU A 35 -4.59 0.09 3.56
CA GLU A 35 -4.82 0.87 4.78
C GLU A 35 -6.30 0.97 5.17
N ASN A 36 -7.22 0.84 4.20
CA ASN A 36 -8.65 0.69 4.47
C ASN A 36 -9.04 -0.76 4.80
N TYR A 37 -8.38 -1.75 4.18
CA TYR A 37 -8.63 -3.19 4.40
C TYR A 37 -8.27 -3.62 5.82
N PHE A 38 -7.11 -3.18 6.33
CA PHE A 38 -6.66 -3.40 7.70
C PHE A 38 -7.37 -2.42 8.64
N SER A 39 -8.55 -2.82 9.11
CA SER A 39 -9.48 -2.03 9.92
C SER A 39 -9.99 -2.85 11.09
N MET A 40 -10.40 -2.18 12.16
CA MET A 40 -10.90 -2.84 13.35
C MET A 40 -12.32 -3.38 13.18
N GLU A 41 -13.09 -2.83 12.26
CA GLU A 41 -14.49 -3.20 12.06
C GLU A 41 -14.62 -4.41 11.13
N ASN A 42 -15.59 -5.27 11.42
CA ASN A 42 -15.96 -6.38 10.58
C ASN A 42 -16.96 -5.93 9.49
N ALA A 43 -16.46 -5.14 8.53
CA ALA A 43 -17.24 -4.58 7.44
C ALA A 43 -17.07 -5.43 6.15
N ASP A 44 -17.78 -6.54 6.06
CA ASP A 44 -17.65 -7.52 4.97
C ASP A 44 -17.74 -6.89 3.58
N CYS A 45 -18.69 -5.97 3.38
CA CYS A 45 -18.88 -5.33 2.07
C CYS A 45 -17.63 -4.56 1.64
N GLN A 46 -17.09 -3.70 2.51
CA GLN A 46 -15.89 -2.92 2.25
C GLN A 46 -14.66 -3.82 2.10
N LYS A 47 -14.55 -4.85 2.92
CA LYS A 47 -13.48 -5.84 2.84
C LYS A 47 -13.46 -6.55 1.49
N PHE A 48 -14.60 -7.09 1.04
CA PHE A 48 -14.70 -7.79 -0.26
C PHE A 48 -14.46 -6.84 -1.45
N MET A 49 -14.89 -5.59 -1.34
CA MET A 49 -14.56 -4.57 -2.34
C MET A 49 -13.05 -4.30 -2.38
N ALA A 50 -12.40 -4.11 -1.23
CA ALA A 50 -10.95 -3.91 -1.14
C ALA A 50 -10.16 -5.09 -1.73
N GLU A 51 -10.55 -6.33 -1.41
CA GLU A 51 -9.96 -7.54 -2.00
C GLU A 51 -10.11 -7.58 -3.53
N GLY A 52 -11.28 -7.21 -4.04
CA GLY A 52 -11.54 -7.10 -5.48
C GLY A 52 -10.67 -6.05 -6.16
N LEU A 53 -10.49 -4.88 -5.53
CA LEU A 53 -9.60 -3.82 -6.01
C LEU A 53 -8.14 -4.27 -6.03
N LEU A 54 -7.65 -4.86 -4.94
CA LEU A 54 -6.29 -5.39 -4.85
C LEU A 54 -6.01 -6.42 -5.95
N ARG A 55 -6.90 -7.40 -6.14
CA ARG A 55 -6.77 -8.39 -7.23
C ARG A 55 -6.80 -7.74 -8.61
N THR A 56 -7.59 -6.68 -8.80
CA THR A 56 -7.64 -5.92 -10.04
C THR A 56 -6.28 -5.25 -10.32
N MET A 57 -5.66 -4.64 -9.32
CA MET A 57 -4.36 -3.98 -9.43
C MET A 57 -3.24 -5.01 -9.65
N ILE A 58 -3.25 -6.14 -8.94
CA ILE A 58 -2.30 -7.25 -9.11
C ILE A 58 -2.32 -7.79 -10.54
N LYS A 59 -3.50 -7.91 -11.14
CA LYS A 59 -3.66 -8.38 -12.51
C LYS A 59 -3.23 -7.35 -13.55
N ASN A 60 -3.65 -6.10 -13.39
CA ASN A 60 -3.55 -5.08 -14.43
C ASN A 60 -2.29 -4.21 -14.33
N GLY A 61 -1.66 -4.08 -13.16
CA GLY A 61 -0.39 -3.36 -12.99
C GLY A 61 0.72 -3.90 -13.90
N PRO A 62 1.06 -5.20 -13.82
CA PRO A 62 2.06 -5.80 -14.69
C PRO A 62 1.69 -5.71 -16.18
N ALA A 63 0.40 -5.85 -16.53
CA ALA A 63 -0.06 -5.73 -17.91
C ALA A 63 0.16 -4.32 -18.46
N ALA A 64 -0.13 -3.27 -17.67
CA ALA A 64 0.13 -1.88 -18.05
C ALA A 64 1.63 -1.54 -18.11
N LEU A 65 2.48 -2.22 -17.32
CA LEU A 65 3.94 -2.09 -17.42
C LEU A 65 4.50 -2.73 -18.69
N ALA A 66 4.00 -3.93 -19.02
CA ALA A 66 4.43 -4.66 -20.22
C ALA A 66 3.99 -3.95 -21.51
N GLN A 67 2.75 -3.44 -21.53
CA GLN A 67 2.14 -2.77 -22.66
C GLN A 67 1.47 -1.47 -22.19
N PRO A 68 2.19 -0.32 -22.25
CA PRO A 68 1.72 0.97 -21.70
C PRO A 68 0.41 1.50 -22.33
N ASP A 69 0.12 1.13 -23.56
CA ASP A 69 -1.07 1.50 -24.33
C ASP A 69 -2.18 0.42 -24.28
N ASN A 70 -2.07 -0.55 -23.38
CA ASN A 70 -3.14 -1.53 -23.13
C ASN A 70 -4.34 -0.84 -22.48
N TYR A 71 -5.35 -0.52 -23.28
CA TYR A 71 -6.54 0.21 -22.84
C TYR A 71 -7.24 -0.49 -21.67
N GLU A 72 -7.46 -1.80 -21.75
CA GLU A 72 -8.17 -2.55 -20.71
C GLU A 72 -7.41 -2.51 -19.37
N ALA A 73 -6.09 -2.69 -19.39
CA ALA A 73 -5.29 -2.61 -18.18
C ALA A 73 -5.33 -1.20 -17.56
N ARG A 74 -5.19 -0.15 -18.39
CA ARG A 74 -5.25 1.25 -17.94
C ARG A 74 -6.63 1.63 -17.43
N ALA A 75 -7.71 1.20 -18.09
CA ALA A 75 -9.08 1.44 -17.66
C ALA A 75 -9.37 0.80 -16.30
N ASN A 76 -8.96 -0.46 -16.12
CA ASN A 76 -9.13 -1.16 -14.84
C ASN A 76 -8.32 -0.50 -13.72
N LEU A 77 -7.07 -0.09 -13.97
CA LEU A 77 -6.27 0.63 -12.97
C LEU A 77 -6.89 2.00 -12.62
N MET A 78 -7.31 2.78 -13.61
CA MET A 78 -7.94 4.08 -13.38
C MET A 78 -9.21 3.95 -12.55
N TRP A 79 -10.05 2.94 -12.83
CA TRP A 79 -11.27 2.70 -12.08
C TRP A 79 -10.98 2.19 -10.66
N ALA A 80 -10.04 1.24 -10.52
CA ALA A 80 -9.61 0.75 -9.21
C ALA A 80 -9.02 1.88 -8.35
N GLY A 81 -8.17 2.74 -8.92
CA GLY A 81 -7.60 3.90 -8.23
C GLY A 81 -8.65 4.91 -7.79
N THR A 82 -9.70 5.13 -8.59
CA THR A 82 -10.83 5.98 -8.21
C THR A 82 -11.50 5.46 -6.93
N HIS A 83 -11.72 4.15 -6.83
CA HIS A 83 -12.34 3.54 -5.65
C HIS A 83 -11.41 3.40 -4.45
N ALA A 84 -10.11 3.32 -4.68
CA ALA A 84 -9.13 3.26 -3.60
C ALA A 84 -9.11 4.53 -2.72
N ILE A 85 -9.51 5.70 -3.28
CA ILE A 85 -9.39 6.98 -2.58
C ILE A 85 -10.72 7.75 -2.41
N ASN A 86 -11.81 7.32 -3.06
CA ASN A 86 -13.08 8.07 -2.98
C ASN A 86 -13.86 7.84 -1.67
N GLY A 87 -13.34 7.09 -0.73
CA GLY A 87 -13.92 6.81 0.58
C GLY A 87 -14.75 5.52 0.64
N VAL A 88 -15.23 4.99 -0.48
CA VAL A 88 -16.19 3.86 -0.50
C VAL A 88 -15.68 2.61 0.22
N VAL A 89 -14.39 2.32 0.16
CA VAL A 89 -13.79 1.16 0.86
C VAL A 89 -13.48 1.43 2.33
N GLY A 90 -13.55 2.69 2.77
CA GLY A 90 -13.33 3.11 4.15
C GLY A 90 -14.61 3.52 4.88
N ASP A 91 -15.74 3.61 4.19
CA ASP A 91 -17.00 4.07 4.79
C ASP A 91 -17.46 3.11 5.90
N GLY A 92 -17.60 3.64 7.12
CA GLY A 92 -17.99 2.87 8.29
C GLY A 92 -16.87 2.03 8.91
N CYS A 93 -15.63 2.22 8.48
CA CYS A 93 -14.44 1.56 9.02
C CYS A 93 -13.53 2.56 9.73
N SER A 94 -12.66 2.04 10.61
CA SER A 94 -11.54 2.78 11.22
C SER A 94 -10.23 2.35 10.52
N PRO A 95 -9.86 3.01 9.45
CA PRO A 95 -8.73 2.58 8.61
C PRO A 95 -7.39 2.72 9.33
N ALA A 96 -6.39 1.99 8.86
CA ALA A 96 -5.05 1.99 9.46
C ALA A 96 -4.37 3.36 9.34
N TRP A 97 -4.34 3.96 8.16
CA TRP A 97 -3.73 5.26 7.84
C TRP A 97 -2.46 5.58 8.64
N CYS A 98 -1.49 4.67 8.62
CA CYS A 98 -0.22 4.79 9.32
C CYS A 98 0.99 4.73 8.37
N VAL A 99 0.87 4.06 7.23
CA VAL A 99 1.96 3.98 6.25
C VAL A 99 2.12 5.32 5.51
N HIS A 100 1.00 5.95 5.12
CA HIS A 100 1.05 7.29 4.48
C HIS A 100 1.69 8.37 5.36
N PRO A 101 1.36 8.54 6.66
CA PRO A 101 2.07 9.46 7.53
C PRO A 101 3.58 9.21 7.61
N MET A 102 4.01 7.95 7.64
CA MET A 102 5.43 7.59 7.60
C MET A 102 6.07 7.97 6.27
N GLU A 103 5.41 7.69 5.17
CA GLU A 103 5.93 7.97 3.83
C GLU A 103 5.99 9.48 3.54
N HIS A 104 5.01 10.25 3.99
CA HIS A 104 5.03 11.71 3.82
C HIS A 104 6.28 12.34 4.42
N GLU A 105 6.78 11.81 5.53
CA GLU A 105 8.05 12.29 6.10
C GLU A 105 9.25 11.86 5.25
N LEU A 106 9.25 10.66 4.65
CA LEU A 106 10.29 10.26 3.70
C LEU A 106 10.33 11.20 2.49
N SER A 107 9.18 11.47 1.88
CA SER A 107 9.07 12.40 0.76
C SER A 107 9.50 13.81 1.16
N ALA A 108 9.12 14.30 2.35
CA ALA A 108 9.48 15.64 2.83
C ALA A 108 10.99 15.82 3.08
N PHE A 109 11.68 14.77 3.57
CA PHE A 109 13.10 14.83 3.90
C PHE A 109 14.02 14.46 2.74
N TYR A 110 13.59 13.58 1.83
CA TYR A 110 14.47 12.97 0.84
C TYR A 110 13.97 13.08 -0.61
N ASP A 111 12.80 13.70 -0.83
CA ASP A 111 12.20 13.89 -2.17
C ASP A 111 12.12 12.59 -3.00
N ILE A 112 11.78 11.48 -2.35
CA ILE A 112 11.57 10.20 -3.02
C ILE A 112 10.20 10.14 -3.70
N THR A 113 10.03 9.21 -4.64
CA THR A 113 8.72 8.98 -5.27
C THR A 113 7.76 8.37 -4.25
N HIS A 114 6.62 9.03 -3.99
CA HIS A 114 5.63 8.67 -2.97
C HIS A 114 5.24 7.18 -3.00
N GLY A 115 4.81 6.67 -4.15
CA GLY A 115 4.42 5.26 -4.28
C GLY A 115 5.59 4.26 -4.10
N GLU A 116 6.85 4.67 -4.37
CA GLU A 116 8.03 3.85 -4.05
C GLU A 116 8.23 3.77 -2.53
N GLY A 117 8.09 4.89 -1.82
CA GLY A 117 8.16 4.93 -0.36
C GLY A 117 7.08 4.08 0.30
N LEU A 118 5.84 4.17 -0.17
CA LEU A 118 4.73 3.33 0.31
C LEU A 118 5.01 1.84 0.07
N ALA A 119 5.49 1.46 -1.13
CA ALA A 119 5.81 0.07 -1.44
C ALA A 119 6.89 -0.52 -0.53
N ILE A 120 7.89 0.29 -0.16
CA ILE A 120 9.00 -0.12 0.72
C ILE A 120 8.51 -0.25 2.17
N LEU A 121 7.72 0.69 2.65
CA LEU A 121 7.28 0.72 4.05
C LEU A 121 6.18 -0.28 4.36
N THR A 122 5.25 -0.53 3.43
CA THR A 122 4.07 -1.37 3.71
C THR A 122 4.42 -2.78 4.19
N PRO A 123 5.34 -3.54 3.57
CA PRO A 123 5.70 -4.86 4.08
C PRO A 123 6.40 -4.81 5.46
N ALA A 124 7.23 -3.79 5.70
CA ALA A 124 7.90 -3.63 6.99
C ALA A 124 6.90 -3.31 8.10
N TRP A 125 5.91 -2.47 7.81
CA TRP A 125 4.80 -2.19 8.70
C TRP A 125 3.97 -3.45 8.97
N MET A 126 3.62 -4.21 7.95
CA MET A 126 2.86 -5.46 8.10
C MET A 126 3.55 -6.47 9.01
N GLU A 127 4.87 -6.68 8.83
CA GLU A 127 5.66 -7.56 9.70
C GLU A 127 5.67 -7.06 11.15
N HIS A 128 5.75 -5.74 11.37
CA HIS A 128 5.79 -5.14 12.69
C HIS A 128 4.47 -5.33 13.47
N ILE A 129 3.32 -5.22 12.77
CA ILE A 129 2.00 -5.30 13.41
C ILE A 129 1.42 -6.72 13.45
N LEU A 130 2.07 -7.71 12.83
CA LEU A 130 1.60 -9.08 12.85
C LEU A 130 1.79 -9.70 14.25
N ASN A 131 0.69 -10.04 14.89
CA ASN A 131 0.63 -10.68 16.21
C ASN A 131 -0.66 -11.50 16.32
N ASP A 132 -0.90 -12.15 17.48
CA ASP A 132 -2.07 -13.02 17.67
C ASP A 132 -3.41 -12.31 17.43
N ASP A 133 -3.53 -11.02 17.77
CA ASP A 133 -4.76 -10.25 17.62
C ASP A 133 -5.02 -9.87 16.15
N THR A 134 -3.96 -9.62 15.38
CA THR A 134 -4.05 -9.19 13.98
C THR A 134 -3.96 -10.36 13.00
N LEU A 135 -3.45 -11.51 13.41
CA LEU A 135 -3.23 -12.71 12.60
C LEU A 135 -4.41 -13.10 11.71
N PRO A 136 -5.68 -13.10 12.20
CA PRO A 136 -6.82 -13.47 11.35
C PRO A 136 -6.94 -12.62 10.07
N MET A 137 -6.66 -11.31 10.16
CA MET A 137 -6.72 -10.39 9.02
C MET A 137 -5.61 -10.68 8.00
N PHE A 138 -4.41 -11.01 8.46
CA PHE A 138 -3.31 -11.40 7.56
C PHE A 138 -3.56 -12.73 6.86
N VAL A 139 -4.19 -13.68 7.56
CA VAL A 139 -4.62 -14.95 6.97
C VAL A 139 -5.68 -14.72 5.88
N GLU A 140 -6.67 -13.86 6.13
CA GLU A 140 -7.65 -13.48 5.12
C GLU A 140 -6.99 -12.77 3.93
N PHE A 141 -6.08 -11.84 4.17
CA PHE A 141 -5.31 -11.17 3.12
C PHE A 141 -4.56 -12.17 2.23
N ALA A 142 -3.86 -13.13 2.84
CA ALA A 142 -3.14 -14.18 2.10
C ALA A 142 -4.09 -15.05 1.25
N LYS A 143 -5.23 -15.46 1.83
CA LYS A 143 -6.21 -16.33 1.14
C LYS A 143 -6.96 -15.57 0.05
N ASN A 144 -7.53 -14.41 0.38
CA ASN A 144 -8.52 -13.76 -0.47
C ASN A 144 -7.88 -12.86 -1.53
N VAL A 145 -6.73 -12.24 -1.24
CA VAL A 145 -6.03 -11.37 -2.19
C VAL A 145 -5.05 -12.16 -3.05
N TRP A 146 -4.26 -13.05 -2.43
CA TRP A 146 -3.20 -13.80 -3.10
C TRP A 146 -3.57 -15.21 -3.52
N GLY A 147 -4.70 -15.74 -3.04
CA GLY A 147 -5.13 -17.11 -3.34
C GLY A 147 -4.28 -18.19 -2.69
N LEU A 148 -3.58 -17.86 -1.60
CA LEU A 148 -2.72 -18.79 -0.87
C LEU A 148 -3.54 -19.70 0.05
N SER A 149 -2.96 -20.85 0.41
CA SER A 149 -3.55 -21.81 1.35
C SER A 149 -2.46 -22.48 2.17
N GLY A 150 -2.78 -22.85 3.41
CA GLY A 150 -1.86 -23.52 4.34
C GLY A 150 -2.59 -23.86 5.64
N ASP A 151 -2.00 -24.78 6.42
CA ASP A 151 -2.55 -25.23 7.69
C ASP A 151 -1.97 -24.47 8.90
N ASP A 152 -0.90 -23.72 8.71
CA ASP A 152 -0.25 -22.86 9.70
C ASP A 152 -0.57 -21.41 9.40
N ASP A 153 -1.34 -20.76 10.26
CA ASP A 153 -1.85 -19.41 10.05
C ASP A 153 -0.73 -18.35 10.04
N TYR A 154 0.32 -18.49 10.89
CA TYR A 154 1.46 -17.57 10.86
C TYR A 154 2.30 -17.73 9.59
N ALA A 155 2.58 -18.98 9.19
CA ALA A 155 3.28 -19.23 7.93
C ALA A 155 2.49 -18.68 6.73
N LEU A 156 1.16 -18.78 6.76
CA LEU A 156 0.29 -18.25 5.71
C LEU A 156 0.27 -16.73 5.71
N ALA A 157 0.22 -16.08 6.88
CA ALA A 157 0.30 -14.63 7.02
C ALA A 157 1.61 -14.09 6.43
N HIS A 158 2.75 -14.66 6.82
CA HIS A 158 4.06 -14.30 6.25
C HIS A 158 4.13 -14.55 4.74
N ALA A 159 3.57 -15.65 4.24
CA ALA A 159 3.52 -15.92 2.81
C ALA A 159 2.70 -14.84 2.05
N GLY A 160 1.65 -14.28 2.64
CA GLY A 160 0.90 -13.16 2.09
C GLY A 160 1.72 -11.87 2.01
N ILE A 161 2.50 -11.57 3.05
CA ILE A 161 3.43 -10.42 3.06
C ILE A 161 4.55 -10.62 2.03
N ASP A 162 5.10 -11.83 1.92
CA ASP A 162 6.14 -12.14 0.94
C ASP A 162 5.61 -12.09 -0.51
N ALA A 163 4.36 -12.47 -0.74
CA ALA A 163 3.71 -12.28 -2.04
C ALA A 163 3.60 -10.80 -2.41
N LEU A 164 3.30 -9.92 -1.44
CA LEU A 164 3.29 -8.47 -1.64
C LEU A 164 4.70 -7.94 -1.95
N LYS A 165 5.72 -8.33 -1.19
CA LYS A 165 7.14 -7.98 -1.43
C LYS A 165 7.55 -8.37 -2.85
N LYS A 166 7.28 -9.62 -3.23
CA LYS A 166 7.58 -10.13 -4.58
C LYS A 166 6.85 -9.33 -5.67
N PHE A 167 5.59 -8.99 -5.44
CA PHE A 167 4.82 -8.19 -6.39
C PHE A 167 5.45 -6.80 -6.58
N PHE A 168 5.73 -6.06 -5.50
CA PHE A 168 6.29 -4.72 -5.61
C PHE A 168 7.71 -4.71 -6.15
N PHE A 169 8.60 -5.55 -5.64
CA PHE A 169 10.03 -5.44 -5.89
C PHE A 169 10.47 -6.22 -7.14
N GLU A 170 9.89 -7.40 -7.39
CA GLU A 170 10.27 -8.22 -8.54
C GLU A 170 9.33 -7.98 -9.73
N THR A 171 8.00 -8.00 -9.53
CA THR A 171 7.04 -7.92 -10.64
C THR A 171 6.88 -6.48 -11.14
N MET A 172 6.74 -5.51 -10.24
CA MET A 172 6.59 -4.10 -10.58
C MET A 172 7.93 -3.37 -10.72
N GLY A 173 9.04 -3.96 -10.24
CA GLY A 173 10.38 -3.41 -10.36
C GLY A 173 10.64 -2.18 -9.49
N ILE A 174 9.89 -2.04 -8.39
CA ILE A 174 10.10 -0.96 -7.41
C ILE A 174 11.35 -1.28 -6.58
N PRO A 175 12.18 -0.29 -6.20
CA PRO A 175 13.30 -0.50 -5.29
C PRO A 175 12.88 -1.16 -3.97
N ALA A 176 13.69 -2.13 -3.49
CA ALA A 176 13.26 -2.99 -2.39
C ALA A 176 13.51 -2.44 -0.97
N ASN A 177 14.23 -1.33 -0.85
CA ASN A 177 14.57 -0.73 0.45
C ASN A 177 14.90 0.76 0.31
N LEU A 178 15.01 1.45 1.44
CA LEU A 178 15.26 2.89 1.49
C LEU A 178 16.65 3.27 0.94
N ARG A 179 17.65 2.38 1.05
CA ARG A 179 18.98 2.63 0.47
C ARG A 179 18.93 2.68 -1.06
N ALA A 180 18.13 1.84 -1.66
CA ALA A 180 17.99 1.77 -3.12
C ALA A 180 17.30 3.02 -3.73
N VAL A 181 16.58 3.80 -2.91
CA VAL A 181 16.02 5.10 -3.30
C VAL A 181 16.88 6.29 -2.87
N GLY A 182 18.12 6.05 -2.40
CA GLY A 182 19.12 7.08 -2.14
C GLY A 182 19.21 7.56 -0.70
N ILE A 183 18.52 6.95 0.24
CA ILE A 183 18.64 7.24 1.68
C ILE A 183 19.86 6.50 2.22
N THR A 184 20.90 7.23 2.63
CA THR A 184 22.21 6.65 2.95
C THR A 184 22.46 6.43 4.45
N ASP A 185 21.64 7.04 5.32
CA ASP A 185 21.75 6.93 6.77
C ASP A 185 20.40 7.12 7.47
N ASP A 186 20.33 6.79 8.76
CA ASP A 186 19.13 6.83 9.59
C ASP A 186 19.00 8.07 10.48
N ARG A 187 19.83 9.10 10.26
CA ARG A 187 19.93 10.29 11.13
C ARG A 187 18.62 11.04 11.34
N ASN A 188 17.71 10.97 10.38
CA ASN A 188 16.43 11.68 10.40
C ASN A 188 15.27 10.81 10.90
N PHE A 189 15.46 9.50 11.08
CA PHE A 189 14.34 8.58 11.40
C PHE A 189 13.62 8.96 12.70
N GLU A 190 14.35 9.39 13.73
CA GLU A 190 13.76 9.83 15.00
C GLU A 190 12.85 11.06 14.85
N VAL A 191 13.27 12.06 14.07
CA VAL A 191 12.50 13.29 13.88
C VAL A 191 11.30 13.04 12.96
N MET A 192 11.45 12.21 11.95
CA MET A 192 10.38 11.76 11.05
C MET A 192 9.33 10.96 11.82
N ALA A 193 9.76 9.96 12.59
CA ALA A 193 8.87 9.13 13.40
C ALA A 193 8.03 9.92 14.41
N LYS A 194 8.63 10.95 15.04
CA LYS A 194 7.92 11.85 15.94
C LYS A 194 6.75 12.57 15.27
N LYS A 195 6.90 12.97 14.01
CA LYS A 195 5.83 13.64 13.25
C LYS A 195 4.81 12.62 12.73
N ALA A 196 5.29 11.50 12.18
CA ALA A 196 4.45 10.46 11.62
C ALA A 196 3.50 9.83 12.65
N CYS A 197 3.94 9.64 13.91
CA CYS A 197 3.11 9.05 14.95
C CYS A 197 1.90 9.93 15.34
N GLU A 198 1.93 11.24 15.06
CA GLU A 198 0.76 12.10 15.26
C GLU A 198 -0.35 11.80 14.23
N GLY A 199 0.04 11.42 13.01
CA GLY A 199 -0.89 11.05 11.94
C GLY A 199 -1.46 9.63 12.07
N SER A 200 -0.81 8.75 12.84
CA SER A 200 -1.24 7.36 13.04
C SER A 200 -2.10 7.12 14.28
N LYS A 201 -2.56 8.20 14.93
CA LYS A 201 -3.49 8.11 16.07
C LYS A 201 -4.85 7.58 15.61
N GLY A 202 -5.30 6.47 16.21
CA GLY A 202 -6.57 5.82 15.86
C GLY A 202 -6.47 4.78 14.75
N SER A 203 -5.27 4.44 14.30
CA SER A 203 -5.05 3.35 13.35
C SER A 203 -5.40 1.97 13.93
N PHE A 204 -5.52 1.00 13.04
CA PHE A 204 -5.79 -0.43 13.33
C PHE A 204 -4.91 -0.98 14.48
N VAL A 205 -3.60 -0.72 14.39
CA VAL A 205 -2.66 -0.91 15.51
C VAL A 205 -1.98 0.44 15.74
N PRO A 206 -2.23 1.12 16.87
CA PRO A 206 -1.58 2.39 17.17
C PRO A 206 -0.08 2.22 17.28
N LEU A 207 0.67 3.05 16.57
CA LEU A 207 2.14 3.01 16.55
C LEU A 207 2.71 4.13 17.45
N SER A 208 3.64 3.76 18.31
CA SER A 208 4.49 4.72 19.01
C SER A 208 5.58 5.27 18.06
N LYS A 209 6.25 6.33 18.53
CA LYS A 209 7.44 6.85 17.80
C LYS A 209 8.51 5.76 17.62
N ASP A 210 8.74 4.95 18.63
CA ASP A 210 9.79 3.93 18.60
C ASP A 210 9.44 2.79 17.63
N ASP A 211 8.16 2.38 17.57
CA ASP A 211 7.67 1.43 16.56
C ASP A 211 7.94 1.93 15.12
N ILE A 212 7.68 3.22 14.87
CA ILE A 212 7.91 3.81 13.55
C ILE A 212 9.40 3.86 13.22
N VAL A 213 10.28 4.14 14.20
CA VAL A 213 11.73 4.07 13.99
C VAL A 213 12.17 2.66 13.65
N GLU A 214 11.61 1.63 14.30
CA GLU A 214 11.89 0.22 13.99
C GLU A 214 11.41 -0.14 12.58
N ILE A 215 10.23 0.31 12.16
CA ILE A 215 9.72 0.10 10.80
C ILE A 215 10.65 0.75 9.76
N TYR A 216 11.09 2.01 9.97
CA TYR A 216 12.04 2.66 9.07
C TYR A 216 13.37 1.88 8.98
N ARG A 217 13.89 1.38 10.12
CA ARG A 217 15.12 0.58 10.15
C ARG A 217 14.96 -0.77 9.47
N ALA A 218 13.81 -1.40 9.60
CA ALA A 218 13.50 -2.66 8.91
C ALA A 218 13.40 -2.46 7.38
N ALA A 219 13.00 -1.27 6.93
CA ALA A 219 12.90 -0.90 5.52
C ALA A 219 14.22 -0.35 4.94
N PHE A 220 15.25 -0.11 5.76
CA PHE A 220 16.53 0.51 5.39
C PHE A 220 17.57 -0.52 4.94
#